data_c99464789e894e9fd03bd7b763920e7b
#
_entry.id   c99464789e894e9fd03bd7b763920e7b
#
_cell.length_a   1.000
_cell.length_b   1.000
_cell.length_c   1.000
_cell.angle_alpha   90.00
_cell.angle_beta   90.00
_cell.angle_gamma   90.00
#
_symmetry.space_group_name_H-M   'P 1'
#
loop_
_entity.id
_entity.type
_entity.pdbx_description
1 polymer ?
#
loop_
_entity_poly.entity_id
_entity_poly.type
_entity_poly.pdbx_seq_one_letter_code
_entity_poly.pdbx_strand_id
1 'polypeptide(L)'
;GCAYALARAGKTDLLLLDRADDVGEVTTSQGAGLCGQVRDAAERIKLAMHSVAVFRELQRSEVKPDWHEVGSVRIALSDRRAEEFRKLKQAADDAGLEADFIDRTEAKRRWPLMDFTQAASVLWCPSDGWMTPRHVAKSYEHACRKMGVRVATSTGVEEIRVKNGRVTEVKTNRGVVECKYVINAAGAHAYHIAKLAGLQLPIVPVRHEYYITLPMTGLSPDLPCFRIPEMTLYGRVRDGGLLLGGWEPKSLHLDPRSYGLNGTPTPVEADWQVLDSFEESFSQLFPAATGAEKGFVGKGWPTFTPDGRFIIGESCRVKGFVMAGGCNAHGISGSGGIGKLLVESLLERRPSAYVKSLSPDRFTETSWTWDEARVQAARVYETYYGV
;
A
#
# COMPACT_ATOMS: atom_id res chain seq x y z
N GLY A 1 -9.82 0.79 6.51
CA GLY A 1 -8.90 1.40 7.49
C GLY A 1 -9.46 2.69 8.04
N CYS A 2 -9.76 3.68 7.18
CA CYS A 2 -10.26 4.99 7.64
C CYS A 2 -11.55 4.92 8.45
N ALA A 3 -12.56 4.20 7.95
CA ALA A 3 -13.83 4.02 8.66
C ALA A 3 -13.63 3.29 10.00
N TYR A 4 -12.78 2.28 10.03
CA TYR A 4 -12.42 1.56 11.24
C TYR A 4 -11.77 2.50 12.29
N ALA A 5 -10.79 3.29 11.87
CA ALA A 5 -10.11 4.22 12.78
C ALA A 5 -11.06 5.29 13.34
N LEU A 6 -11.95 5.85 12.51
CA LEU A 6 -12.97 6.81 12.94
C LEU A 6 -13.98 6.17 13.89
N ALA A 7 -14.45 4.96 13.61
CA ALA A 7 -15.36 4.23 14.49
C ALA A 7 -14.71 3.94 15.85
N ARG A 8 -13.45 3.54 15.87
CA ARG A 8 -12.64 3.38 17.08
C ARG A 8 -12.49 4.69 17.89
N ALA A 9 -12.49 5.84 17.19
CA ALA A 9 -12.49 7.16 17.82
C ALA A 9 -13.92 7.65 18.20
N GLY A 10 -14.92 6.77 18.19
CA GLY A 10 -16.29 7.08 18.58
C GLY A 10 -17.12 7.79 17.50
N LYS A 11 -16.64 7.84 16.26
CA LYS A 11 -17.39 8.41 15.13
C LYS A 11 -18.03 7.26 14.35
N THR A 12 -19.29 6.97 14.62
CA THR A 12 -20.02 5.83 14.04
C THR A 12 -21.13 6.22 13.07
N ASP A 13 -21.53 7.51 13.01
CA ASP A 13 -22.42 8.00 11.95
C ASP A 13 -21.67 8.11 10.63
N LEU A 14 -21.30 6.93 10.11
CA LEU A 14 -20.52 6.75 8.90
C LEU A 14 -21.30 5.88 7.92
N LEU A 15 -21.18 6.23 6.64
CA LEU A 15 -21.60 5.41 5.53
C LEU A 15 -20.39 5.16 4.61
N LEU A 16 -19.91 3.91 4.56
CA LEU A 16 -18.90 3.49 3.61
C LEU A 16 -19.58 3.06 2.32
N LEU A 17 -19.15 3.65 1.21
CA LEU A 17 -19.61 3.32 -0.13
C LEU A 17 -18.52 2.59 -0.89
N ASP A 18 -18.88 1.51 -1.57
CA ASP A 18 -18.05 0.87 -2.59
C ASP A 18 -18.89 0.65 -3.85
N ARG A 19 -18.33 0.99 -5.01
CA ARG A 19 -19.03 0.78 -6.30
C ARG A 19 -19.05 -0.68 -6.73
N ALA A 20 -18.07 -1.47 -6.29
CA ALA A 20 -18.02 -2.90 -6.55
C ALA A 20 -19.05 -3.65 -5.71
N ASP A 21 -19.36 -4.87 -6.12
CA ASP A 21 -20.33 -5.74 -5.42
C ASP A 21 -19.82 -6.19 -4.05
N ASP A 22 -18.53 -6.06 -3.84
CA ASP A 22 -17.87 -6.40 -2.60
C ASP A 22 -16.72 -5.44 -2.28
N VAL A 23 -16.28 -5.40 -1.01
CA VAL A 23 -15.15 -4.58 -0.61
C VAL A 23 -13.82 -5.22 -1.02
N GLY A 24 -12.85 -4.38 -1.39
CA GLY A 24 -11.50 -4.82 -1.72
C GLY A 24 -11.33 -5.44 -3.11
N GLU A 25 -12.24 -5.17 -4.03
CA GLU A 25 -12.24 -5.77 -5.37
C GLU A 25 -11.14 -5.21 -6.28
N VAL A 26 -10.98 -3.93 -6.45
CA VAL A 26 -10.12 -3.34 -7.49
C VAL A 26 -8.63 -3.48 -7.15
N THR A 27 -7.95 -2.40 -6.84
CA THR A 27 -6.49 -2.39 -6.58
C THR A 27 -6.11 -3.22 -5.33
N THR A 28 -7.01 -3.33 -4.35
CA THR A 28 -6.76 -4.12 -3.14
C THR A 28 -6.52 -5.60 -3.45
N SER A 29 -7.40 -6.23 -4.24
CA SER A 29 -7.28 -7.64 -4.61
C SER A 29 -6.03 -7.95 -5.45
N GLN A 30 -5.47 -6.96 -6.10
CA GLN A 30 -4.28 -7.06 -6.94
C GLN A 30 -2.96 -6.99 -6.14
N GLY A 31 -3.02 -6.69 -4.85
CA GLY A 31 -1.83 -6.49 -4.03
C GLY A 31 -1.08 -7.78 -3.69
N ALA A 32 0.24 -7.71 -3.59
CA ALA A 32 1.10 -8.83 -3.18
C ALA A 32 0.99 -9.16 -1.68
N GLY A 33 0.49 -8.25 -0.86
CA GLY A 33 0.19 -8.47 0.56
C GLY A 33 1.37 -8.42 1.51
N LEU A 34 2.56 -8.00 1.09
CA LEU A 34 3.70 -7.82 1.99
C LEU A 34 3.49 -6.60 2.91
N CYS A 35 3.88 -6.74 4.15
CA CYS A 35 3.88 -5.68 5.14
C CYS A 35 5.22 -5.60 5.87
N GLY A 36 6.06 -4.66 5.45
CA GLY A 36 7.33 -4.36 6.11
C GLY A 36 7.23 -3.06 6.90
N GLN A 37 7.94 -2.96 8.01
CA GLN A 37 7.89 -1.80 8.92
C GLN A 37 9.14 -0.92 8.80
N VAL A 38 10.29 -1.49 8.45
CA VAL A 38 11.53 -0.74 8.29
C VAL A 38 11.38 0.32 7.20
N ARG A 39 11.65 1.59 7.53
CA ARG A 39 11.59 2.76 6.65
C ARG A 39 12.73 3.73 6.98
N ASP A 40 12.90 4.75 6.16
CA ASP A 40 13.91 5.79 6.26
C ASP A 40 13.64 6.88 7.32
N ALA A 41 12.44 6.88 7.92
CA ALA A 41 12.05 7.89 8.91
C ALA A 41 11.20 7.28 10.03
N ALA A 42 11.45 7.70 11.26
CA ALA A 42 10.80 7.19 12.45
C ALA A 42 9.27 7.35 12.41
N GLU A 43 8.74 8.45 11.87
CA GLU A 43 7.30 8.67 11.73
C GLU A 43 6.66 7.61 10.81
N ARG A 44 7.32 7.28 9.70
CA ARG A 44 6.86 6.27 8.75
C ARG A 44 6.92 4.87 9.36
N ILE A 45 7.95 4.59 10.16
CA ILE A 45 8.08 3.33 10.91
C ILE A 45 6.95 3.21 11.93
N LYS A 46 6.70 4.23 12.75
CA LYS A 46 5.60 4.25 13.73
C LYS A 46 4.23 4.03 13.11
N LEU A 47 4.00 4.53 11.90
CA LEU A 47 2.75 4.27 11.16
C LEU A 47 2.65 2.82 10.69
N ALA A 48 3.75 2.24 10.22
CA ALA A 48 3.79 0.84 9.83
C ALA A 48 3.59 -0.08 11.04
N MET A 49 4.26 0.21 12.18
CA MET A 49 4.05 -0.49 13.45
C MET A 49 2.58 -0.42 13.91
N HIS A 50 1.95 0.76 13.79
CA HIS A 50 0.53 0.90 14.10
C HIS A 50 -0.35 0.04 13.18
N SER A 51 -0.02 -0.06 11.90
CA SER A 51 -0.75 -0.91 10.96
C SER A 51 -0.63 -2.39 11.36
N VAL A 52 0.57 -2.86 11.70
CA VAL A 52 0.80 -4.22 12.19
C VAL A 52 0.02 -4.48 13.48
N ALA A 53 0.01 -3.53 14.42
CA ALA A 53 -0.77 -3.65 15.65
C ALA A 53 -2.28 -3.82 15.37
N VAL A 54 -2.82 -3.09 14.38
CA VAL A 54 -4.21 -3.24 13.94
C VAL A 54 -4.44 -4.61 13.30
N PHE A 55 -3.52 -5.11 12.47
CA PHE A 55 -3.66 -6.45 11.86
C PHE A 55 -3.63 -7.56 12.92
N ARG A 56 -2.76 -7.45 13.93
CA ARG A 56 -2.73 -8.36 15.09
C ARG A 56 -4.05 -8.32 15.88
N GLU A 57 -4.64 -7.13 16.06
CA GLU A 57 -5.95 -6.99 16.70
C GLU A 57 -7.05 -7.66 15.87
N LEU A 58 -7.13 -7.36 14.59
CA LEU A 58 -8.12 -7.93 13.67
C LEU A 58 -7.95 -9.45 13.50
N GLN A 59 -6.74 -9.99 13.63
CA GLN A 59 -6.48 -11.44 13.56
C GLN A 59 -7.16 -12.21 14.70
N ARG A 60 -7.56 -11.52 15.78
CA ARG A 60 -8.31 -12.09 16.91
C ARG A 60 -9.83 -11.98 16.71
N SER A 61 -10.28 -11.35 15.63
CA SER A 61 -11.69 -11.19 15.32
C SER A 61 -12.23 -12.42 14.57
N GLU A 62 -13.55 -12.45 14.38
CA GLU A 62 -14.26 -13.51 13.66
C GLU A 62 -13.86 -13.57 12.17
N VAL A 63 -13.78 -12.41 11.53
CA VAL A 63 -13.28 -12.29 10.16
C VAL A 63 -11.84 -11.77 10.20
N LYS A 64 -10.89 -12.63 9.85
CA LYS A 64 -9.46 -12.38 10.01
C LYS A 64 -8.85 -11.76 8.75
N PRO A 65 -7.83 -10.88 8.89
CA PRO A 65 -7.07 -10.33 7.76
C PRO A 65 -6.12 -11.35 7.12
N ASP A 66 -6.02 -12.55 7.67
CA ASP A 66 -5.05 -13.58 7.27
C ASP A 66 -3.62 -13.06 7.44
N TRP A 67 -3.33 -12.51 8.64
CA TRP A 67 -2.02 -11.97 9.00
C TRP A 67 -1.06 -13.09 9.42
N HIS A 68 0.08 -13.17 8.72
CA HIS A 68 1.17 -14.10 8.99
C HIS A 68 2.44 -13.31 9.35
N GLU A 69 2.84 -13.38 10.61
CA GLU A 69 4.01 -12.70 11.15
C GLU A 69 5.24 -13.59 11.03
N VAL A 70 5.73 -13.69 9.80
CA VAL A 70 6.90 -14.55 9.44
C VAL A 70 8.20 -13.78 9.42
N GLY A 71 8.16 -12.50 9.71
CA GLY A 71 9.30 -11.60 9.61
C GLY A 71 9.63 -11.20 8.16
N SER A 72 10.65 -10.35 8.03
CA SER A 72 11.22 -10.01 6.73
C SER A 72 12.74 -9.88 6.78
N VAL A 73 13.39 -10.19 5.65
CA VAL A 73 14.81 -9.93 5.41
C VAL A 73 15.00 -8.94 4.29
N ARG A 74 15.86 -7.96 4.51
CA ARG A 74 16.44 -7.14 3.45
C ARG A 74 17.86 -7.58 3.21
N ILE A 75 18.22 -7.83 1.96
CA ILE A 75 19.54 -8.32 1.58
C ILE A 75 20.22 -7.24 0.75
N ALA A 76 21.35 -6.76 1.24
CA ALA A 76 22.24 -5.88 0.51
C ALA A 76 23.29 -6.71 -0.22
N LEU A 77 23.58 -6.40 -1.49
CA LEU A 77 24.59 -7.08 -2.28
C LEU A 77 25.86 -6.24 -2.45
N SER A 78 25.90 -5.02 -1.91
CA SER A 78 27.01 -4.10 -1.98
C SER A 78 27.26 -3.40 -0.65
N ASP A 79 28.51 -2.97 -0.40
CA ASP A 79 28.87 -2.20 0.80
C ASP A 79 28.11 -0.86 0.86
N ARG A 80 27.87 -0.24 -0.27
CA ARG A 80 27.06 0.98 -0.34
C ARG A 80 25.64 0.73 0.20
N ARG A 81 25.01 -0.36 -0.22
CA ARG A 81 23.67 -0.72 0.26
C ARG A 81 23.69 -1.15 1.72
N ALA A 82 24.73 -1.83 2.15
CA ALA A 82 24.91 -2.18 3.56
C ALA A 82 24.98 -0.92 4.45
N GLU A 83 25.64 0.15 3.98
CA GLU A 83 25.66 1.45 4.68
C GLU A 83 24.26 2.10 4.75
N GLU A 84 23.49 2.02 3.66
CA GLU A 84 22.10 2.48 3.67
C GLU A 84 21.25 1.67 4.70
N PHE A 85 21.47 0.37 4.81
CA PHE A 85 20.79 -0.45 5.82
C PHE A 85 21.16 -0.10 7.26
N ARG A 86 22.38 0.39 7.52
CA ARG A 86 22.74 0.91 8.85
C ARG A 86 21.90 2.14 9.21
N LYS A 87 21.62 3.01 8.25
CA LYS A 87 20.72 4.16 8.46
C LYS A 87 19.29 3.73 8.71
N LEU A 88 18.80 2.71 7.98
CA LEU A 88 17.48 2.13 8.22
C LEU A 88 17.37 1.48 9.61
N LYS A 89 18.43 0.77 10.03
CA LYS A 89 18.51 0.20 11.39
C LYS A 89 18.46 1.29 12.45
N GLN A 90 19.22 2.37 12.27
CA GLN A 90 19.20 3.51 13.21
C GLN A 90 17.80 4.12 13.31
N ALA A 91 17.13 4.33 12.17
CA ALA A 91 15.75 4.84 12.16
C ALA A 91 14.76 3.86 12.85
N ALA A 92 14.99 2.54 12.73
CA ALA A 92 14.22 1.53 13.42
C ALA A 92 14.41 1.62 14.94
N ASP A 93 15.65 1.76 15.41
CA ASP A 93 15.97 1.94 16.83
C ASP A 93 15.31 3.21 17.40
N ASP A 94 15.42 4.32 16.68
CA ASP A 94 14.82 5.60 17.08
C ASP A 94 13.28 5.51 17.19
N ALA A 95 12.66 4.63 16.41
CA ALA A 95 11.25 4.37 16.43
C ALA A 95 10.82 3.30 17.45
N GLY A 96 11.76 2.55 18.03
CA GLY A 96 11.49 1.40 18.90
C GLY A 96 11.03 0.14 18.14
N LEU A 97 11.42 0.00 16.88
CA LEU A 97 11.17 -1.20 16.08
C LEU A 97 12.33 -2.16 16.20
N GLU A 98 12.04 -3.40 16.59
CA GLU A 98 13.03 -4.48 16.59
C GLU A 98 13.43 -4.82 15.14
N ALA A 99 14.69 -4.55 14.82
CA ALA A 99 15.30 -4.93 13.56
C ALA A 99 16.80 -5.07 13.75
N ASP A 100 17.39 -6.21 13.37
CA ASP A 100 18.79 -6.52 13.66
C ASP A 100 19.51 -7.09 12.45
N PHE A 101 20.82 -6.83 12.39
CA PHE A 101 21.68 -7.50 11.42
C PHE A 101 21.92 -8.95 11.87
N ILE A 102 21.81 -9.87 10.92
CA ILE A 102 22.20 -11.27 11.11
C ILE A 102 23.31 -11.62 10.11
N ASP A 103 24.22 -12.50 10.53
CA ASP A 103 25.26 -12.96 9.62
C ASP A 103 24.75 -13.97 8.58
N ARG A 104 25.53 -14.18 7.53
CA ARG A 104 25.17 -15.07 6.42
C ARG A 104 24.98 -16.52 6.85
N THR A 105 25.75 -16.99 7.83
CA THR A 105 25.69 -18.34 8.34
C THR A 105 24.37 -18.58 9.08
N GLU A 106 24.00 -17.64 9.94
CA GLU A 106 22.73 -17.69 10.65
C GLU A 106 21.54 -17.55 9.69
N ALA A 107 21.64 -16.63 8.72
CA ALA A 107 20.61 -16.49 7.67
C ALA A 107 20.41 -17.79 6.88
N LYS A 108 21.51 -18.43 6.43
CA LYS A 108 21.48 -19.73 5.74
C LYS A 108 20.93 -20.85 6.60
N ARG A 109 21.26 -20.86 7.89
CA ARG A 109 20.74 -21.84 8.84
C ARG A 109 19.23 -21.70 9.03
N ARG A 110 18.70 -20.46 9.12
CA ARG A 110 17.26 -20.18 9.24
C ARG A 110 16.51 -20.49 7.95
N TRP A 111 17.08 -20.13 6.81
CA TRP A 111 16.43 -20.23 5.49
C TRP A 111 17.30 -20.96 4.49
N PRO A 112 17.41 -22.29 4.60
CA PRO A 112 18.37 -23.08 3.84
C PRO A 112 18.13 -23.09 2.33
N LEU A 113 16.92 -22.75 1.85
CA LEU A 113 16.63 -22.65 0.41
C LEU A 113 17.16 -21.35 -0.21
N MET A 114 17.44 -20.31 0.59
CA MET A 114 17.99 -19.05 0.09
C MET A 114 19.52 -19.11 0.05
N ASP A 115 20.10 -18.45 -0.95
CA ASP A 115 21.54 -18.26 -1.04
C ASP A 115 21.93 -16.87 -0.55
N PHE A 116 22.81 -16.83 0.47
CA PHE A 116 23.31 -15.59 1.07
C PHE A 116 24.80 -15.36 0.75
N THR A 117 25.40 -16.12 -0.14
CA THR A 117 26.85 -16.05 -0.43
C THR A 117 27.27 -14.66 -0.94
N GLN A 118 26.42 -13.99 -1.69
CA GLN A 118 26.65 -12.64 -2.23
C GLN A 118 26.19 -11.52 -1.29
N ALA A 119 25.57 -11.84 -0.14
CA ALA A 119 25.04 -10.83 0.75
C ALA A 119 26.16 -10.05 1.44
N ALA A 120 26.26 -8.75 1.23
CA ALA A 120 27.12 -7.84 2.00
C ALA A 120 26.52 -7.57 3.40
N SER A 121 25.19 -7.57 3.51
CA SER A 121 24.48 -7.39 4.77
C SER A 121 23.08 -7.99 4.71
N VAL A 122 22.58 -8.50 5.83
CA VAL A 122 21.21 -9.01 5.97
C VAL A 122 20.58 -8.32 7.18
N LEU A 123 19.52 -7.52 6.93
CA LEU A 123 18.75 -6.86 7.98
C LEU A 123 17.43 -7.63 8.17
N TRP A 124 17.22 -8.11 9.39
CA TRP A 124 16.07 -8.90 9.83
C TRP A 124 15.10 -8.07 10.66
N CYS A 125 13.79 -8.14 10.35
CA CYS A 125 12.73 -7.57 11.18
C CYS A 125 11.71 -8.67 11.52
N PRO A 126 11.67 -9.15 12.79
CA PRO A 126 10.85 -10.31 13.16
C PRO A 126 9.34 -10.05 13.13
N SER A 127 8.92 -8.81 13.35
CA SER A 127 7.51 -8.42 13.42
C SER A 127 6.87 -8.05 12.08
N ASP A 128 7.62 -8.12 11.00
CA ASP A 128 7.10 -8.00 9.63
C ASP A 128 6.35 -9.26 9.21
N GLY A 129 5.64 -9.18 8.08
CA GLY A 129 4.91 -10.34 7.58
C GLY A 129 4.12 -10.04 6.33
N TRP A 130 3.09 -10.85 6.14
CA TRP A 130 2.19 -10.69 5.00
C TRP A 130 0.73 -10.99 5.38
N MET A 131 -0.19 -10.55 4.52
CA MET A 131 -1.61 -10.79 4.64
C MET A 131 -2.23 -11.07 3.28
N THR A 132 -3.43 -11.63 3.27
CA THR A 132 -4.26 -11.69 2.07
C THR A 132 -5.03 -10.38 1.91
N PRO A 133 -4.71 -9.55 0.89
CA PRO A 133 -5.23 -8.18 0.80
C PRO A 133 -6.75 -8.06 0.86
N ARG A 134 -7.47 -8.97 0.20
CA ARG A 134 -8.94 -8.98 0.21
C ARG A 134 -9.50 -9.32 1.61
N HIS A 135 -8.85 -10.22 2.33
CA HIS A 135 -9.23 -10.57 3.70
C HIS A 135 -9.06 -9.39 4.66
N VAL A 136 -8.05 -8.54 4.44
CA VAL A 136 -7.88 -7.30 5.21
C VAL A 136 -9.08 -6.37 5.03
N ALA A 137 -9.54 -6.17 3.78
CA ALA A 137 -10.72 -5.34 3.51
C ALA A 137 -11.98 -5.91 4.17
N LYS A 138 -12.19 -7.22 4.09
CA LYS A 138 -13.30 -7.93 4.74
C LYS A 138 -13.25 -7.85 6.26
N SER A 139 -12.08 -7.99 6.84
CA SER A 139 -11.87 -7.86 8.28
C SER A 139 -12.22 -6.46 8.78
N TYR A 140 -11.77 -5.42 8.07
CA TYR A 140 -12.17 -4.04 8.36
C TYR A 140 -13.68 -3.81 8.20
N GLU A 141 -14.29 -4.32 7.12
CA GLU A 141 -15.73 -4.22 6.90
C GLU A 141 -16.51 -4.82 8.08
N HIS A 142 -16.18 -6.06 8.45
CA HIS A 142 -16.82 -6.78 9.56
C HIS A 142 -16.69 -5.99 10.87
N ALA A 143 -15.49 -5.53 11.20
CA ALA A 143 -15.25 -4.74 12.40
C ALA A 143 -16.02 -3.41 12.38
N CYS A 144 -16.08 -2.73 11.23
CA CYS A 144 -16.88 -1.51 11.06
C CYS A 144 -18.36 -1.75 11.30
N ARG A 145 -18.94 -2.80 10.70
CA ARG A 145 -20.35 -3.16 10.90
C ARG A 145 -20.68 -3.47 12.37
N LYS A 146 -19.79 -4.19 13.06
CA LYS A 146 -19.93 -4.45 14.51
C LYS A 146 -19.92 -3.17 15.35
N MET A 147 -19.24 -2.13 14.90
CA MET A 147 -19.23 -0.80 15.56
C MET A 147 -20.38 0.11 15.09
N GLY A 148 -21.31 -0.36 14.28
CA GLY A 148 -22.47 0.41 13.81
C GLY A 148 -22.23 1.23 12.53
N VAL A 149 -21.10 1.10 11.86
CA VAL A 149 -20.86 1.74 10.56
C VAL A 149 -21.70 1.08 9.48
N ARG A 150 -22.42 1.88 8.70
CA ARG A 150 -23.18 1.40 7.55
C ARG A 150 -22.24 1.19 6.36
N VAL A 151 -22.39 0.07 5.67
CA VAL A 151 -21.60 -0.26 4.47
C VAL A 151 -22.54 -0.61 3.33
N ALA A 152 -22.42 0.09 2.21
CA ALA A 152 -23.19 -0.11 0.99
C ALA A 152 -22.23 -0.38 -0.17
N THR A 153 -22.22 -1.62 -0.64
CA THR A 153 -21.57 -2.07 -1.88
C THR A 153 -22.50 -1.86 -3.08
N SER A 154 -22.02 -2.10 -4.30
CA SER A 154 -22.73 -1.80 -5.56
C SER A 154 -23.28 -0.36 -5.57
N THR A 155 -22.57 0.57 -4.90
CA THR A 155 -23.02 1.95 -4.71
C THR A 155 -21.95 2.92 -5.17
N GLY A 156 -22.07 3.35 -6.43
CA GLY A 156 -21.14 4.27 -7.07
C GLY A 156 -21.51 5.73 -6.81
N VAL A 157 -20.49 6.54 -6.50
CA VAL A 157 -20.63 8.00 -6.40
C VAL A 157 -20.70 8.60 -7.80
N GLU A 158 -21.70 9.43 -8.07
CA GLU A 158 -21.90 10.11 -9.37
C GLU A 158 -21.58 11.60 -9.30
N GLU A 159 -21.89 12.26 -8.17
CA GLU A 159 -21.71 13.69 -7.97
C GLU A 159 -21.40 13.99 -6.51
N ILE A 160 -20.57 14.99 -6.26
CA ILE A 160 -20.35 15.57 -4.93
C ILE A 160 -20.83 17.04 -5.01
N ARG A 161 -21.89 17.37 -4.27
CA ARG A 161 -22.42 18.74 -4.25
C ARG A 161 -21.67 19.60 -3.27
N VAL A 162 -21.16 20.71 -3.81
CA VAL A 162 -20.45 21.73 -3.03
C VAL A 162 -21.24 23.02 -3.09
N LYS A 163 -21.69 23.53 -1.94
CA LYS A 163 -22.37 24.82 -1.81
C LYS A 163 -21.54 25.73 -0.91
N ASN A 164 -21.28 26.94 -1.36
CA ASN A 164 -20.49 27.93 -0.62
C ASN A 164 -19.13 27.37 -0.13
N GLY A 165 -18.42 26.62 -0.99
CA GLY A 165 -17.14 26.03 -0.69
C GLY A 165 -17.17 24.86 0.30
N ARG A 166 -18.34 24.26 0.56
CA ARG A 166 -18.51 23.14 1.50
C ARG A 166 -19.29 21.99 0.87
N VAL A 167 -18.87 20.76 1.14
CA VAL A 167 -19.63 19.56 0.81
C VAL A 167 -20.97 19.58 1.54
N THR A 168 -22.04 19.25 0.83
CA THR A 168 -23.39 19.15 1.40
C THR A 168 -24.04 17.80 1.20
N GLU A 169 -23.77 17.15 0.07
CA GLU A 169 -24.36 15.86 -0.25
C GLU A 169 -23.55 15.10 -1.31
N VAL A 170 -23.75 13.82 -1.35
CA VAL A 170 -23.22 12.90 -2.39
C VAL A 170 -24.40 12.26 -3.11
N LYS A 171 -24.43 12.38 -4.42
CA LYS A 171 -25.35 11.62 -5.28
C LYS A 171 -24.71 10.30 -5.69
N THR A 172 -25.45 9.23 -5.55
CA THR A 172 -25.05 7.88 -5.92
C THR A 172 -26.06 7.29 -6.90
N ASN A 173 -25.73 6.16 -7.54
CA ASN A 173 -26.66 5.38 -8.34
C ASN A 173 -27.86 4.82 -7.55
N ARG A 174 -27.87 4.95 -6.19
CA ARG A 174 -28.94 4.49 -5.31
C ARG A 174 -29.67 5.61 -4.56
N GLY A 175 -29.34 6.87 -4.85
CA GLY A 175 -29.96 8.02 -4.22
C GLY A 175 -28.96 9.04 -3.71
N VAL A 176 -29.47 10.02 -2.98
CA VAL A 176 -28.69 11.14 -2.44
C VAL A 176 -28.46 10.94 -0.95
N VAL A 177 -27.24 11.23 -0.51
CA VAL A 177 -26.81 11.17 0.89
C VAL A 177 -26.38 12.57 1.32
N GLU A 178 -27.11 13.18 2.26
CA GLU A 178 -26.66 14.40 2.91
C GLU A 178 -25.50 14.09 3.85
N CYS A 179 -24.43 14.87 3.77
CA CYS A 179 -23.25 14.65 4.61
C CYS A 179 -22.49 15.95 4.86
N LYS A 180 -21.77 15.98 6.00
CA LYS A 180 -20.86 17.07 6.36
C LYS A 180 -19.44 16.84 5.82
N TYR A 181 -19.07 15.57 5.62
CA TYR A 181 -17.75 15.16 5.18
C TYR A 181 -17.86 14.07 4.12
N VAL A 182 -16.98 14.15 3.14
CA VAL A 182 -16.67 13.08 2.19
C VAL A 182 -15.21 12.70 2.35
N ILE A 183 -14.94 11.45 2.66
CA ILE A 183 -13.58 10.92 2.76
C ILE A 183 -13.28 10.14 1.48
N ASN A 184 -12.39 10.67 0.67
CA ASN A 184 -11.97 10.05 -0.57
C ASN A 184 -10.84 9.06 -0.31
N ALA A 185 -11.17 7.78 -0.27
CA ALA A 185 -10.25 6.65 -0.17
C ALA A 185 -10.34 5.72 -1.39
N ALA A 186 -10.66 6.27 -2.56
CA ALA A 186 -11.04 5.53 -3.77
C ALA A 186 -9.86 4.95 -4.57
N GLY A 187 -8.64 4.89 -4.01
CA GLY A 187 -7.48 4.23 -4.61
C GLY A 187 -7.18 4.74 -6.04
N ALA A 188 -7.24 3.87 -7.04
CA ALA A 188 -7.01 4.21 -8.44
C ALA A 188 -8.01 5.22 -9.00
N HIS A 189 -9.17 5.39 -8.36
CA HIS A 189 -10.19 6.36 -8.75
C HIS A 189 -10.20 7.63 -7.88
N ALA A 190 -9.24 7.78 -6.97
CA ALA A 190 -9.20 8.92 -6.06
C ALA A 190 -9.09 10.27 -6.78
N TYR A 191 -8.39 10.32 -7.93
CA TYR A 191 -8.39 11.49 -8.81
C TYR A 191 -9.81 11.86 -9.27
N HIS A 192 -10.60 10.90 -9.73
CA HIS A 192 -11.94 11.14 -10.27
C HIS A 192 -12.89 11.64 -9.18
N ILE A 193 -12.83 11.05 -7.99
CA ILE A 193 -13.63 11.50 -6.84
C ILE A 193 -13.22 12.92 -6.41
N ALA A 194 -11.92 13.25 -6.40
CA ALA A 194 -11.45 14.61 -6.12
C ALA A 194 -11.97 15.61 -7.17
N LYS A 195 -11.97 15.21 -8.45
CA LYS A 195 -12.50 16.03 -9.56
C LYS A 195 -13.99 16.35 -9.40
N LEU A 196 -14.80 15.42 -8.87
CA LEU A 196 -16.21 15.69 -8.56
C LEU A 196 -16.41 16.81 -7.54
N ALA A 197 -15.43 17.02 -6.66
CA ALA A 197 -15.41 18.14 -5.71
C ALA A 197 -14.69 19.39 -6.26
N GLY A 198 -14.31 19.40 -7.53
CA GLY A 198 -13.61 20.51 -8.18
C GLY A 198 -12.10 20.58 -7.86
N LEU A 199 -11.52 19.51 -7.33
CA LEU A 199 -10.10 19.42 -7.01
C LEU A 199 -9.33 18.59 -8.02
N GLN A 200 -8.12 19.05 -8.38
CA GLN A 200 -7.18 18.28 -9.18
C GLN A 200 -6.01 17.87 -8.29
N LEU A 201 -5.77 16.56 -8.21
CA LEU A 201 -4.70 15.98 -7.41
C LEU A 201 -3.88 15.00 -8.25
N PRO A 202 -2.55 15.07 -8.21
CA PRO A 202 -1.68 14.26 -9.05
C PRO A 202 -1.53 12.84 -8.48
N ILE A 203 -2.57 12.04 -8.66
CA ILE A 203 -2.62 10.63 -8.26
C ILE A 203 -2.51 9.78 -9.51
N VAL A 204 -1.34 9.18 -9.72
CA VAL A 204 -0.95 8.52 -10.98
C VAL A 204 -0.93 7.02 -10.79
N PRO A 205 -1.74 6.24 -11.54
CA PRO A 205 -1.63 4.80 -11.58
C PRO A 205 -0.35 4.37 -12.32
N VAL A 206 0.41 3.47 -11.71
CA VAL A 206 1.63 2.89 -12.28
C VAL A 206 1.46 1.37 -12.30
N ARG A 207 1.82 0.71 -13.41
CA ARG A 207 1.74 -0.74 -13.51
C ARG A 207 2.67 -1.40 -12.49
N HIS A 208 2.14 -2.45 -11.85
CA HIS A 208 2.92 -3.31 -10.99
C HIS A 208 2.54 -4.76 -11.23
N GLU A 209 3.57 -5.64 -11.32
CA GLU A 209 3.39 -7.03 -11.66
C GLU A 209 4.18 -7.94 -10.72
N TYR A 210 3.68 -9.15 -10.54
CA TYR A 210 4.35 -10.26 -9.87
C TYR A 210 3.82 -11.59 -10.40
N TYR A 211 4.54 -12.66 -10.17
CA TYR A 211 4.01 -14.00 -10.42
C TYR A 211 4.08 -14.87 -9.17
N ILE A 212 3.34 -15.97 -9.18
CA ILE A 212 3.36 -16.99 -8.15
C ILE A 212 3.72 -18.32 -8.84
N THR A 213 4.72 -19.01 -8.33
CA THR A 213 5.05 -20.33 -8.83
C THR A 213 3.99 -21.35 -8.43
N LEU A 214 3.90 -22.47 -9.14
CA LEU A 214 3.22 -23.65 -8.61
C LEU A 214 3.84 -24.07 -7.27
N PRO A 215 3.14 -24.86 -6.44
CA PRO A 215 3.66 -25.34 -5.17
C PRO A 215 5.02 -26.03 -5.32
N MET A 216 5.96 -25.70 -4.42
CA MET A 216 7.32 -26.20 -4.45
C MET A 216 7.59 -27.10 -3.24
N THR A 217 8.18 -28.29 -3.51
CA THR A 217 8.55 -29.21 -2.42
C THR A 217 9.62 -28.62 -1.51
N GLY A 218 9.41 -28.73 -0.19
CA GLY A 218 10.36 -28.26 0.83
C GLY A 218 10.29 -26.77 1.13
N LEU A 219 9.39 -26.01 0.50
CA LEU A 219 9.18 -24.61 0.81
C LEU A 219 8.44 -24.47 2.14
N SER A 220 9.09 -23.87 3.15
CA SER A 220 8.48 -23.62 4.45
C SER A 220 7.45 -22.48 4.36
N PRO A 221 6.26 -22.62 4.96
CA PRO A 221 5.31 -21.51 5.06
C PRO A 221 5.83 -20.36 5.95
N ASP A 222 6.82 -20.64 6.82
CA ASP A 222 7.45 -19.65 7.70
C ASP A 222 8.65 -18.94 7.06
N LEU A 223 8.88 -19.15 5.74
CA LEU A 223 9.89 -18.37 5.03
C LEU A 223 9.55 -16.87 5.14
N PRO A 224 10.51 -16.01 5.53
CA PRO A 224 10.22 -14.59 5.68
C PRO A 224 9.89 -13.94 4.36
N CYS A 225 9.19 -12.81 4.43
CA CYS A 225 9.20 -11.89 3.32
C CYS A 225 10.63 -11.44 3.03
N PHE A 226 10.99 -11.25 1.78
CA PHE A 226 12.34 -10.81 1.44
C PHE A 226 12.33 -9.66 0.43
N ARG A 227 13.39 -8.86 0.47
CA ARG A 227 13.60 -7.75 -0.45
C ARG A 227 15.08 -7.60 -0.76
N ILE A 228 15.40 -7.45 -2.06
CA ILE A 228 16.76 -7.26 -2.57
C ILE A 228 16.76 -6.04 -3.47
N PRO A 229 17.12 -4.85 -2.93
CA PRO A 229 17.01 -3.60 -3.67
C PRO A 229 17.84 -3.57 -4.95
N GLU A 230 19.07 -4.10 -4.96
CA GLU A 230 19.92 -4.11 -6.15
C GLU A 230 19.36 -4.97 -7.30
N MET A 231 18.59 -6.00 -6.97
CA MET A 231 17.91 -6.85 -7.94
C MET A 231 16.50 -6.35 -8.27
N THR A 232 16.05 -5.25 -7.64
CA THR A 232 14.69 -4.72 -7.75
C THR A 232 13.59 -5.75 -7.41
N LEU A 233 13.89 -6.68 -6.47
CA LEU A 233 13.04 -7.82 -6.14
C LEU A 233 12.47 -7.77 -4.73
N TYR A 234 11.29 -8.36 -4.61
CA TYR A 234 10.71 -8.78 -3.35
C TYR A 234 9.96 -10.11 -3.52
N GLY A 235 9.72 -10.80 -2.42
CA GLY A 235 8.89 -11.99 -2.47
C GLY A 235 8.47 -12.50 -1.10
N ARG A 236 7.64 -13.54 -1.15
CA ARG A 236 7.14 -14.29 0.00
C ARG A 236 6.57 -15.63 -0.43
N VAL A 237 6.30 -16.49 0.53
CA VAL A 237 5.51 -17.70 0.26
C VAL A 237 4.03 -17.35 0.03
N ARG A 238 3.39 -18.01 -0.90
CA ARG A 238 1.96 -17.98 -1.12
C ARG A 238 1.45 -19.29 -1.72
N ASP A 239 0.44 -19.88 -1.10
CA ASP A 239 -0.25 -21.09 -1.58
C ASP A 239 0.70 -22.27 -1.86
N GLY A 240 1.78 -22.41 -1.06
CA GLY A 240 2.82 -23.42 -1.23
C GLY A 240 3.84 -23.13 -2.31
N GLY A 241 3.70 -22.03 -3.05
CA GLY A 241 4.64 -21.49 -4.01
C GLY A 241 5.32 -20.21 -3.53
N LEU A 242 6.17 -19.64 -4.40
CA LEU A 242 6.81 -18.34 -4.18
C LEU A 242 6.09 -17.27 -4.99
N LEU A 243 5.59 -16.25 -4.30
CA LEU A 243 5.20 -14.98 -4.91
C LEU A 243 6.45 -14.14 -5.10
N LEU A 244 6.72 -13.76 -6.33
CA LEU A 244 7.90 -13.02 -6.76
C LEU A 244 7.47 -11.82 -7.57
N GLY A 245 7.88 -10.65 -7.14
CA GLY A 245 7.62 -9.39 -7.82
C GLY A 245 8.81 -8.45 -7.72
N GLY A 246 8.69 -7.37 -8.42
CA GLY A 246 9.75 -6.39 -8.44
C GLY A 246 9.24 -5.05 -8.94
N TRP A 247 10.15 -4.19 -9.33
CA TRP A 247 9.85 -2.92 -9.97
C TRP A 247 10.76 -2.71 -11.18
N GLU A 248 10.15 -2.25 -12.24
CA GLU A 248 10.82 -2.04 -13.51
C GLU A 248 11.46 -0.65 -13.58
N PRO A 249 12.65 -0.52 -14.19
CA PRO A 249 13.34 0.76 -14.33
C PRO A 249 12.68 1.72 -15.33
N LYS A 250 11.78 1.21 -16.18
CA LYS A 250 10.94 1.98 -17.10
C LYS A 250 9.49 1.61 -16.83
N SER A 251 8.87 2.33 -15.92
CA SER A 251 7.51 2.03 -15.51
C SER A 251 6.47 2.45 -16.54
N LEU A 252 5.45 1.61 -16.72
CA LEU A 252 4.24 1.98 -17.43
C LEU A 252 3.31 2.74 -16.49
N HIS A 253 3.02 4.00 -16.80
CA HIS A 253 2.12 4.84 -16.01
C HIS A 253 0.98 5.38 -16.84
N LEU A 254 -0.20 5.53 -16.24
CA LEU A 254 -1.40 6.02 -16.89
C LEU A 254 -1.68 7.48 -16.53
N ASP A 255 -2.25 8.18 -17.49
CA ASP A 255 -2.95 9.42 -17.19
C ASP A 255 -4.34 9.07 -16.64
N PRO A 256 -4.68 9.41 -15.39
CA PRO A 256 -5.99 9.07 -14.85
C PRO A 256 -7.14 9.77 -15.59
N ARG A 257 -6.85 10.77 -16.41
CA ARG A 257 -7.83 11.44 -17.26
C ARG A 257 -8.23 10.60 -18.49
N SER A 258 -7.45 9.56 -18.83
CA SER A 258 -7.70 8.69 -19.97
C SER A 258 -8.83 7.68 -19.77
N TYR A 259 -9.32 7.52 -18.55
CA TYR A 259 -10.48 6.68 -18.23
C TYR A 259 -11.47 7.43 -17.34
N GLY A 260 -12.74 7.04 -17.38
CA GLY A 260 -13.81 7.69 -16.62
C GLY A 260 -13.95 7.16 -15.21
N LEU A 261 -14.74 7.86 -14.38
CA LEU A 261 -15.08 7.46 -13.02
C LEU A 261 -15.68 6.03 -12.97
N ASN A 262 -16.51 5.66 -13.93
CA ASN A 262 -17.13 4.34 -14.05
C ASN A 262 -16.28 3.36 -14.88
N GLY A 263 -15.18 3.85 -15.45
CA GLY A 263 -14.22 3.03 -16.16
C GLY A 263 -13.28 2.29 -15.22
N THR A 264 -12.68 1.23 -15.73
CA THR A 264 -11.49 0.64 -15.14
C THR A 264 -10.27 1.23 -15.84
N PRO A 265 -9.13 1.38 -15.15
CA PRO A 265 -7.86 1.53 -15.86
C PRO A 265 -7.76 0.45 -16.92
N THR A 266 -7.16 0.76 -18.06
CA THR A 266 -6.93 -0.20 -19.14
C THR A 266 -6.45 -1.53 -18.56
N PRO A 267 -7.01 -2.68 -18.98
CA PRO A 267 -6.53 -3.98 -18.51
C PRO A 267 -5.01 -4.07 -18.65
N VAL A 268 -4.35 -4.50 -17.60
CA VAL A 268 -2.91 -4.69 -17.63
C VAL A 268 -2.62 -6.00 -18.34
N GLU A 269 -2.00 -5.95 -19.51
CA GLU A 269 -1.39 -7.15 -20.09
C GLU A 269 -0.12 -7.51 -19.33
N ALA A 270 0.16 -8.80 -19.16
CA ALA A 270 1.39 -9.26 -18.52
C ALA A 270 2.59 -8.90 -19.40
N ASP A 271 3.57 -8.26 -18.81
CA ASP A 271 4.85 -8.00 -19.48
C ASP A 271 5.82 -9.12 -19.15
N TRP A 272 5.80 -10.14 -20.01
CA TRP A 272 6.63 -11.32 -19.82
C TRP A 272 8.12 -11.01 -19.80
N GLN A 273 8.57 -9.99 -20.52
CA GLN A 273 9.97 -9.56 -20.49
C GLN A 273 10.37 -9.06 -19.08
N VAL A 274 9.49 -8.30 -18.43
CA VAL A 274 9.70 -7.84 -17.05
C VAL A 274 9.65 -9.03 -16.08
N LEU A 275 8.66 -9.90 -16.20
CA LEU A 275 8.50 -11.06 -15.31
C LEU A 275 9.67 -12.06 -15.44
N ASP A 276 10.16 -12.29 -16.65
CA ASP A 276 11.32 -13.15 -16.91
C ASP A 276 12.61 -12.55 -16.35
N SER A 277 12.78 -11.22 -16.41
CA SER A 277 13.92 -10.54 -15.78
C SER A 277 13.92 -10.69 -14.24
N PHE A 278 12.74 -10.75 -13.63
CA PHE A 278 12.62 -11.05 -12.20
C PHE A 278 13.04 -12.50 -11.91
N GLU A 279 12.64 -13.45 -12.73
CA GLU A 279 13.04 -14.86 -12.59
C GLU A 279 14.54 -15.04 -12.68
N GLU A 280 15.19 -14.45 -13.69
CA GLU A 280 16.65 -14.51 -13.87
C GLU A 280 17.40 -13.98 -12.64
N SER A 281 16.98 -12.82 -12.14
CA SER A 281 17.58 -12.21 -10.94
C SER A 281 17.31 -13.07 -9.70
N PHE A 282 16.12 -13.59 -9.58
CA PHE A 282 15.67 -14.38 -8.44
C PHE A 282 16.36 -15.74 -8.33
N SER A 283 16.68 -16.39 -9.46
CA SER A 283 17.37 -17.67 -9.50
C SER A 283 18.73 -17.64 -8.80
N GLN A 284 19.36 -16.46 -8.70
CA GLN A 284 20.62 -16.27 -7.97
C GLN A 284 20.43 -16.40 -6.46
N LEU A 285 19.28 -15.96 -5.93
CA LEU A 285 18.97 -16.04 -4.49
C LEU A 285 18.30 -17.36 -4.10
N PHE A 286 17.50 -17.91 -5.01
CA PHE A 286 16.74 -19.15 -4.82
C PHE A 286 17.05 -20.14 -5.96
N PRO A 287 18.21 -20.79 -5.97
CA PRO A 287 18.54 -21.75 -7.01
C PRO A 287 17.49 -22.88 -7.16
N ALA A 288 16.84 -23.26 -6.06
CA ALA A 288 15.77 -24.26 -6.06
C ALA A 288 14.49 -23.83 -6.80
N ALA A 289 14.32 -22.53 -7.08
CA ALA A 289 13.17 -22.00 -7.82
C ALA A 289 13.48 -21.73 -9.30
N THR A 290 14.70 -22.03 -9.76
CA THR A 290 15.09 -21.88 -11.17
C THR A 290 14.21 -22.77 -12.04
N GLY A 291 13.53 -22.16 -13.03
CA GLY A 291 12.61 -22.87 -13.92
C GLY A 291 11.30 -23.34 -13.26
N ALA A 292 10.97 -22.85 -12.06
CA ALA A 292 9.69 -23.14 -11.44
C ALA A 292 8.54 -22.60 -12.30
N GLU A 293 7.56 -23.45 -12.57
CA GLU A 293 6.40 -23.08 -13.39
C GLU A 293 5.60 -21.96 -12.76
N LYS A 294 5.26 -20.93 -13.54
CA LYS A 294 4.44 -19.79 -13.13
C LYS A 294 2.96 -20.20 -13.16
N GLY A 295 2.36 -20.38 -11.98
CA GLY A 295 0.95 -20.78 -11.85
C GLY A 295 -0.03 -19.59 -11.93
N PHE A 296 0.40 -18.39 -11.57
CA PHE A 296 -0.44 -17.19 -11.57
C PHE A 296 0.38 -15.92 -11.79
N VAL A 297 -0.17 -14.98 -12.55
CA VAL A 297 0.40 -13.63 -12.73
C VAL A 297 -0.54 -12.60 -12.14
N GLY A 298 -0.07 -11.92 -11.09
CA GLY A 298 -0.75 -10.78 -10.48
C GLY A 298 -0.31 -9.48 -11.13
N LYS A 299 -1.26 -8.62 -11.43
CA LYS A 299 -1.00 -7.32 -12.07
C LYS A 299 -2.04 -6.30 -11.68
N GLY A 300 -1.63 -5.04 -11.60
CA GLY A 300 -2.54 -3.98 -11.17
C GLY A 300 -1.97 -2.58 -11.29
N TRP A 301 -2.79 -1.63 -10.85
CA TRP A 301 -2.53 -0.21 -10.93
C TRP A 301 -2.48 0.44 -9.54
N PRO A 302 -1.45 0.20 -8.70
CA PRO A 302 -1.22 1.02 -7.52
C PRO A 302 -1.00 2.48 -7.93
N THR A 303 -1.37 3.40 -7.05
CA THR A 303 -1.24 4.83 -7.32
C THR A 303 -0.04 5.45 -6.63
N PHE A 304 0.60 6.38 -7.32
CA PHE A 304 1.75 7.13 -6.84
C PHE A 304 1.49 8.63 -6.91
N THR A 305 2.16 9.38 -6.04
CA THR A 305 2.19 10.84 -6.03
C THR A 305 3.57 11.32 -6.47
N PRO A 306 3.70 12.54 -7.03
CA PRO A 306 4.99 13.07 -7.49
C PRO A 306 6.07 13.16 -6.41
N ASP A 307 5.66 13.34 -5.15
CA ASP A 307 6.55 13.47 -3.99
C ASP A 307 6.70 12.19 -3.14
N GLY A 308 6.08 11.08 -3.56
CA GLY A 308 6.15 9.80 -2.86
C GLY A 308 5.47 9.78 -1.48
N ARG A 309 4.63 10.78 -1.14
CA ARG A 309 3.94 10.87 0.14
C ARG A 309 2.44 10.71 0.00
N PHE A 310 1.79 10.19 1.02
CA PHE A 310 0.33 10.08 1.08
C PHE A 310 -0.34 11.45 0.93
N ILE A 311 -1.56 11.47 0.43
CA ILE A 311 -2.41 12.65 0.46
C ILE A 311 -3.47 12.40 1.52
N ILE A 312 -3.34 13.05 2.68
CA ILE A 312 -4.23 12.84 3.83
C ILE A 312 -4.60 14.20 4.43
N GLY A 313 -5.90 14.40 4.67
CA GLY A 313 -6.43 15.58 5.34
C GLY A 313 -7.52 16.29 4.58
N GLU A 314 -8.15 17.24 5.24
CA GLU A 314 -9.20 18.09 4.69
C GLU A 314 -8.58 19.14 3.75
N SER A 315 -9.24 19.38 2.61
CA SER A 315 -8.86 20.47 1.70
C SER A 315 -9.28 21.83 2.25
N CYS A 316 -8.41 22.82 2.17
CA CYS A 316 -8.77 24.20 2.50
C CYS A 316 -9.73 24.83 1.46
N ARG A 317 -9.70 24.33 0.21
CA ARG A 317 -10.54 24.83 -0.89
C ARG A 317 -11.97 24.34 -0.83
N VAL A 318 -12.17 23.10 -0.34
CA VAL A 318 -13.50 22.49 -0.23
C VAL A 318 -13.68 21.90 1.15
N LYS A 319 -14.33 22.64 2.02
CA LYS A 319 -14.62 22.22 3.39
C LYS A 319 -15.47 20.97 3.42
N GLY A 320 -15.10 20.01 4.27
CA GLY A 320 -15.74 18.70 4.35
C GLY A 320 -15.25 17.71 3.31
N PHE A 321 -14.38 18.10 2.36
CA PHE A 321 -13.73 17.14 1.47
C PHE A 321 -12.36 16.73 2.02
N VAL A 322 -12.19 15.46 2.29
CA VAL A 322 -11.03 14.89 2.98
C VAL A 322 -10.38 13.82 2.09
N MET A 323 -9.08 13.87 1.98
CA MET A 323 -8.30 12.87 1.25
C MET A 323 -7.72 11.80 2.18
N ALA A 324 -7.72 10.55 1.69
CA ALA A 324 -6.96 9.43 2.22
C ALA A 324 -6.52 8.54 1.03
N GLY A 325 -5.60 9.07 0.22
CA GLY A 325 -5.22 8.47 -1.06
C GLY A 325 -3.77 8.75 -1.44
N GLY A 326 -3.41 8.45 -2.69
CA GLY A 326 -2.03 8.58 -3.17
C GLY A 326 -1.08 7.70 -2.36
N CYS A 327 -1.46 6.44 -2.14
CA CYS A 327 -0.85 5.59 -1.11
C CYS A 327 0.49 4.97 -1.53
N ASN A 328 1.03 5.28 -2.70
CA ASN A 328 2.34 4.81 -3.17
C ASN A 328 2.54 3.30 -2.92
N ALA A 329 1.59 2.48 -3.42
CA ALA A 329 1.50 1.03 -3.23
C ALA A 329 1.31 0.53 -1.77
N HIS A 330 1.16 1.41 -0.76
CA HIS A 330 0.99 1.05 0.65
C HIS A 330 -0.45 1.16 1.16
N GLY A 331 -1.45 1.20 0.29
CA GLY A 331 -2.85 1.34 0.71
C GLY A 331 -3.35 0.23 1.64
N ILE A 332 -2.81 -0.98 1.50
CA ILE A 332 -3.16 -2.14 2.33
C ILE A 332 -2.24 -2.20 3.55
N SER A 333 -0.94 -2.35 3.34
CA SER A 333 0.04 -2.48 4.43
C SER A 333 0.07 -1.28 5.37
N GLY A 334 -0.23 -0.08 4.85
CA GLY A 334 -0.33 1.16 5.61
C GLY A 334 -1.73 1.50 6.12
N SER A 335 -2.74 0.66 5.88
CA SER A 335 -4.15 1.01 6.12
C SER A 335 -4.49 1.42 7.55
N GLY A 336 -3.87 0.78 8.55
CA GLY A 336 -4.00 1.17 9.96
C GLY A 336 -3.39 2.54 10.23
N GLY A 337 -2.16 2.78 9.75
CA GLY A 337 -1.47 4.06 9.88
C GLY A 337 -2.19 5.20 9.15
N ILE A 338 -2.68 4.96 7.93
CA ILE A 338 -3.48 5.94 7.16
C ILE A 338 -4.74 6.32 7.95
N GLY A 339 -5.42 5.33 8.53
CA GLY A 339 -6.57 5.58 9.40
C GLY A 339 -6.23 6.43 10.62
N LYS A 340 -5.09 6.17 11.27
CA LYS A 340 -4.58 6.97 12.39
C LYS A 340 -4.31 8.42 11.99
N LEU A 341 -3.60 8.62 10.87
CA LEU A 341 -3.32 9.98 10.36
C LEU A 341 -4.60 10.74 10.00
N LEU A 342 -5.59 10.05 9.43
CA LEU A 342 -6.88 10.64 9.13
C LEU A 342 -7.61 11.10 10.40
N VAL A 343 -7.65 10.27 11.44
CA VAL A 343 -8.23 10.61 12.74
C VAL A 343 -7.51 11.82 13.35
N GLU A 344 -6.19 11.82 13.35
CA GLU A 344 -5.39 12.95 13.81
C GLU A 344 -5.73 14.24 13.04
N SER A 345 -5.77 14.15 11.69
CA SER A 345 -6.09 15.29 10.83
C SER A 345 -7.46 15.90 11.11
N LEU A 346 -8.47 15.09 11.41
CA LEU A 346 -9.86 15.53 11.53
C LEU A 346 -10.30 15.83 12.95
N LEU A 347 -9.76 15.12 13.94
CA LEU A 347 -10.27 15.17 15.31
C LEU A 347 -9.33 15.86 16.28
N GLU A 348 -8.05 15.97 15.96
CA GLU A 348 -7.12 16.66 16.84
C GLU A 348 -7.12 18.17 16.60
N ARG A 349 -7.18 18.93 17.69
CA ARG A 349 -7.17 20.39 17.64
C ARG A 349 -5.87 20.96 17.05
N ARG A 350 -4.77 20.22 17.19
CA ARG A 350 -3.43 20.59 16.70
C ARG A 350 -2.74 19.37 16.10
N PRO A 351 -3.06 19.02 14.84
CA PRO A 351 -2.35 17.93 14.16
C PRO A 351 -0.85 18.19 14.10
N SER A 352 -0.06 17.09 14.10
CA SER A 352 1.39 17.13 14.00
C SER A 352 1.87 17.81 12.70
N ALA A 353 3.12 18.25 12.68
CA ALA A 353 3.74 18.80 11.48
C ALA A 353 3.77 17.76 10.34
N TYR A 354 3.96 16.49 10.69
CA TYR A 354 3.92 15.39 9.72
C TYR A 354 2.55 15.29 9.03
N VAL A 355 1.45 15.23 9.78
CA VAL A 355 0.10 15.18 9.21
C VAL A 355 -0.19 16.41 8.36
N LYS A 356 0.16 17.60 8.82
CA LYS A 356 -0.01 18.84 8.03
C LYS A 356 0.74 18.79 6.70
N SER A 357 1.92 18.18 6.67
CA SER A 357 2.71 18.05 5.46
C SER A 357 2.10 17.10 4.41
N LEU A 358 1.10 16.28 4.80
CA LEU A 358 0.38 15.37 3.93
C LEU A 358 -0.90 15.97 3.32
N SER A 359 -1.24 17.22 3.67
CA SER A 359 -2.43 17.92 3.18
C SER A 359 -2.53 17.87 1.64
N PRO A 360 -3.75 17.70 1.08
CA PRO A 360 -3.97 17.85 -0.36
C PRO A 360 -3.58 19.24 -0.88
N ASP A 361 -3.58 20.25 0.00
CA ASP A 361 -3.36 21.65 -0.38
C ASP A 361 -1.95 21.89 -0.90
N ARG A 362 -0.97 21.05 -0.55
CA ARG A 362 0.38 21.11 -1.14
C ARG A 362 0.42 20.93 -2.66
N PHE A 363 -0.65 20.35 -3.23
CA PHE A 363 -0.83 20.22 -4.68
C PHE A 363 -1.86 21.19 -5.26
N THR A 364 -2.77 21.71 -4.47
CA THR A 364 -3.79 22.66 -4.95
C THR A 364 -3.33 24.12 -4.86
N GLU A 365 -2.26 24.38 -4.10
CA GLU A 365 -1.66 25.72 -3.93
C GLU A 365 -0.38 25.91 -4.77
N THR A 366 0.10 24.84 -5.45
CA THR A 366 1.26 24.85 -6.32
C THR A 366 0.86 24.63 -7.76
N SER A 367 1.62 25.17 -8.69
CA SER A 367 1.48 24.86 -10.13
C SER A 367 2.23 23.58 -10.47
N TRP A 368 1.61 22.71 -11.22
CA TRP A 368 2.18 21.49 -11.80
C TRP A 368 1.42 21.11 -13.07
N THR A 369 2.05 20.37 -13.95
CA THR A 369 1.41 19.80 -15.14
C THR A 369 1.24 18.29 -14.99
N TRP A 370 0.29 17.72 -15.72
CA TRP A 370 0.10 16.27 -15.71
C TRP A 370 1.31 15.51 -16.24
N ASP A 371 2.01 16.06 -17.22
CA ASP A 371 3.21 15.42 -17.76
C ASP A 371 4.34 15.38 -16.73
N GLU A 372 4.58 16.47 -16.01
CA GLU A 372 5.52 16.51 -14.90
C GLU A 372 5.11 15.55 -13.78
N ALA A 373 3.84 15.60 -13.37
CA ALA A 373 3.32 14.75 -12.29
C ALA A 373 3.45 13.26 -12.60
N ARG A 374 3.17 12.85 -13.83
CA ARG A 374 3.30 11.46 -14.26
C ARG A 374 4.75 10.99 -14.24
N VAL A 375 5.66 11.79 -14.78
CA VAL A 375 7.09 11.48 -14.80
C VAL A 375 7.65 11.38 -13.38
N GLN A 376 7.28 12.32 -12.51
CA GLN A 376 7.73 12.29 -11.11
C GLN A 376 7.17 11.11 -10.34
N ALA A 377 5.87 10.80 -10.50
CA ALA A 377 5.24 9.65 -9.85
C ALA A 377 5.82 8.31 -10.35
N ALA A 378 6.11 8.21 -11.66
CA ALA A 378 6.81 7.08 -12.24
C ALA A 378 8.20 6.90 -11.62
N ARG A 379 8.95 7.99 -11.48
CA ARG A 379 10.27 7.98 -10.84
C ARG A 379 10.21 7.54 -9.37
N VAL A 380 9.17 7.94 -8.64
CA VAL A 380 8.96 7.45 -7.27
C VAL A 380 8.83 5.94 -7.26
N TYR A 381 8.03 5.35 -8.16
CA TYR A 381 7.92 3.91 -8.30
C TYR A 381 9.27 3.25 -8.64
N GLU A 382 9.97 3.76 -9.66
CA GLU A 382 11.24 3.23 -10.16
C GLU A 382 12.36 3.24 -9.12
N THR A 383 12.32 4.20 -8.18
CA THR A 383 13.30 4.36 -7.10
C THR A 383 12.79 3.94 -5.72
N TYR A 384 11.51 3.66 -5.62
CA TYR A 384 10.76 3.50 -4.37
C TYR A 384 11.32 2.45 -3.42
N TYR A 385 11.83 1.37 -3.98
CA TYR A 385 12.43 0.29 -3.23
C TYR A 385 13.96 0.44 -3.09
N GLY A 386 14.49 1.53 -3.61
CA GLY A 386 15.89 1.85 -3.51
C GLY A 386 16.35 2.26 -2.11
N VAL A 387 15.40 2.40 -1.16
CA VAL A 387 15.70 2.76 0.25
C VAL A 387 15.09 1.74 1.19
#